data_115d20c1d5169c743625bde301931df9
#
_entry.id   115d20c1d5169c743625bde301931df9
#
_cell.length_a   1.000
_cell.length_b   1.000
_cell.length_c   1.000
_cell.angle_alpha   90.00
_cell.angle_beta   90.00
_cell.angle_gamma   90.00
#
_symmetry.space_group_name_H-M   'P 1'
#
loop_
_entity.id
_entity.type
_entity.pdbx_description
1 polymer ?
#
loop_
_entity_poly.entity_id
_entity_poly.type
_entity_poly.pdbx_seq_one_letter_code
_entity_poly.pdbx_strand_id
1 'polypeptide(L)'
;MKIAIITDTHWGARNDSQFFADYFRKFYEDIFFSTLIERDINTVVHMGDIVDRRKFINYKTLYQMREIFFDTCWDRYINLHVIIGNHDTFFKNTNEVNSMDCLRMMSSGGEGDGGGMVKVYHDPTEVVFDGTKVFFQPWICPENKQQSLDAIAKTCLLYTSPSPRDRTRSRMPSSA
;
A
#
# COMPACT_ATOMS: atom_id res chain seq x y z
N MET A 1 -1.12 4.45 -19.50
CA MET A 1 -0.40 4.81 -18.27
C MET A 1 0.31 3.58 -17.70
N LYS A 2 1.47 3.76 -17.04
CA LYS A 2 2.18 2.69 -16.31
C LYS A 2 2.04 2.94 -14.81
N ILE A 3 1.82 1.90 -14.03
CA ILE A 3 1.70 1.97 -12.57
C ILE A 3 2.66 0.95 -11.96
N ALA A 4 3.41 1.33 -10.93
CA ALA A 4 4.16 0.39 -10.12
C ALA A 4 3.31 -0.03 -8.90
N ILE A 5 3.40 -1.29 -8.54
CA ILE A 5 2.72 -1.84 -7.35
C ILE A 5 3.79 -2.38 -6.41
N ILE A 6 3.69 -2.00 -5.15
CA ILE A 6 4.54 -2.49 -4.05
C ILE A 6 3.64 -2.84 -2.87
N THR A 7 4.06 -3.80 -2.06
CA THR A 7 3.30 -4.27 -0.90
C THR A 7 4.22 -4.73 0.22
N ASP A 8 3.71 -4.81 1.44
CA ASP A 8 4.36 -5.49 2.57
C ASP A 8 5.79 -5.00 2.85
N THR A 9 5.99 -3.69 2.87
CA THR A 9 7.32 -3.11 3.07
C THR A 9 7.81 -3.19 4.52
N HIS A 10 6.89 -3.34 5.47
CA HIS A 10 7.16 -3.63 6.89
C HIS A 10 8.33 -2.83 7.47
N TRP A 11 8.32 -1.51 7.34
CA TRP A 11 9.33 -0.65 7.95
C TRP A 11 9.42 -0.90 9.46
N GLY A 12 10.63 -1.18 9.95
CA GLY A 12 10.86 -1.61 11.33
C GLY A 12 10.82 -3.12 11.54
N ALA A 13 10.84 -3.90 10.47
CA ALA A 13 10.89 -5.36 10.51
C ALA A 13 12.05 -5.90 11.35
N ARG A 14 11.84 -7.09 11.94
CA ARG A 14 12.84 -7.77 12.77
C ARG A 14 13.35 -6.91 13.93
N ASN A 15 12.42 -6.22 14.61
CA ASN A 15 12.70 -5.36 15.75
C ASN A 15 13.65 -4.20 15.40
N ASP A 16 13.34 -3.48 14.34
CA ASP A 16 14.13 -2.36 13.80
C ASP A 16 15.58 -2.74 13.43
N SER A 17 15.76 -3.96 12.89
CA SER A 17 17.08 -4.45 12.52
C SER A 17 17.75 -3.55 11.50
N GLN A 18 18.91 -2.99 11.84
CA GLN A 18 19.67 -2.13 10.94
C GLN A 18 20.12 -2.86 9.67
N PHE A 19 20.45 -4.15 9.79
CA PHE A 19 20.80 -4.99 8.62
C PHE A 19 19.69 -5.02 7.58
N PHE A 20 18.43 -5.22 8.03
CA PHE A 20 17.28 -5.18 7.12
C PHE A 20 17.04 -3.78 6.57
N ALA A 21 17.15 -2.74 7.41
CA ALA A 21 16.98 -1.37 6.98
C ALA A 21 17.99 -0.98 5.88
N ASP A 22 19.25 -1.36 6.02
CA ASP A 22 20.29 -1.09 5.04
C ASP A 22 20.08 -1.88 3.73
N TYR A 23 19.59 -3.11 3.83
CA TYR A 23 19.22 -3.91 2.66
C TYR A 23 18.05 -3.30 1.89
N PHE A 24 16.99 -2.88 2.60
CA PHE A 24 15.85 -2.22 1.97
C PHE A 24 16.21 -0.85 1.41
N ARG A 25 17.09 -0.09 2.07
CA ARG A 25 17.60 1.17 1.51
C ARG A 25 18.19 0.94 0.12
N LYS A 26 19.07 -0.04 -0.03
CA LYS A 26 19.66 -0.38 -1.33
C LYS A 26 18.61 -0.77 -2.35
N PHE A 27 17.60 -1.54 -1.96
CA PHE A 27 16.51 -1.89 -2.85
C PHE A 27 15.78 -0.63 -3.37
N TYR A 28 15.45 0.31 -2.49
CA TYR A 28 14.75 1.53 -2.89
C TYR A 28 15.62 2.41 -3.77
N GLU A 29 16.86 2.68 -3.37
CA GLU A 29 17.77 3.59 -4.06
C GLU A 29 18.24 3.00 -5.40
N ASP A 30 18.73 1.75 -5.40
CA ASP A 30 19.40 1.15 -6.55
C ASP A 30 18.43 0.49 -7.54
N ILE A 31 17.27 0.00 -7.07
CA ILE A 31 16.36 -0.80 -7.90
C ILE A 31 15.02 -0.11 -8.10
N PHE A 32 14.30 0.17 -7.01
CA PHE A 32 12.92 0.60 -7.11
C PHE A 32 12.80 1.97 -7.81
N PHE A 33 13.38 3.01 -7.25
CA PHE A 33 13.30 4.36 -7.82
C PHE A 33 14.03 4.47 -9.17
N SER A 34 15.15 3.79 -9.34
CA SER A 34 15.85 3.74 -10.63
C SER A 34 14.97 3.12 -11.72
N THR A 35 14.25 2.03 -11.41
CA THR A 35 13.31 1.41 -12.34
C THR A 35 12.12 2.33 -12.67
N LEU A 36 11.59 3.06 -11.69
CA LEU A 36 10.50 4.02 -11.95
C LEU A 36 10.95 5.09 -12.95
N ILE A 37 12.16 5.61 -12.77
CA ILE A 37 12.72 6.63 -13.65
C ILE A 37 12.95 6.07 -15.07
N GLU A 38 13.65 4.93 -15.19
CA GLU A 38 13.92 4.31 -16.49
C GLU A 38 12.66 4.03 -17.29
N ARG A 39 11.58 3.66 -16.61
CA ARG A 39 10.32 3.28 -17.23
C ARG A 39 9.32 4.42 -17.36
N ASP A 40 9.68 5.62 -16.92
CA ASP A 40 8.79 6.79 -16.87
C ASP A 40 7.48 6.44 -16.13
N ILE A 41 7.61 5.97 -14.88
CA ILE A 41 6.50 5.63 -14.00
C ILE A 41 6.42 6.68 -12.89
N ASN A 42 5.34 7.43 -12.86
CA ASN A 42 5.07 8.47 -11.87
C ASN A 42 3.88 8.16 -10.96
N THR A 43 3.39 6.93 -10.97
CA THR A 43 2.28 6.48 -10.13
C THR A 43 2.64 5.16 -9.47
N VAL A 44 2.58 5.15 -8.14
CA VAL A 44 2.85 3.99 -7.29
C VAL A 44 1.61 3.66 -6.47
N VAL A 45 1.24 2.38 -6.43
CA VAL A 45 0.21 1.86 -5.53
C VAL A 45 0.89 0.98 -4.49
N HIS A 46 0.78 1.37 -3.21
CA HIS A 46 1.19 0.56 -2.08
C HIS A 46 0.00 -0.20 -1.51
N MET A 47 0.08 -1.52 -1.51
CA MET A 47 -1.04 -2.41 -1.17
C MET A 47 -1.23 -2.64 0.34
N GLY A 48 -0.59 -1.82 1.19
CA GLY A 48 -0.68 -1.89 2.64
C GLY A 48 0.49 -2.59 3.32
N ASP A 49 0.41 -2.68 4.64
CA ASP A 49 1.45 -3.19 5.54
C ASP A 49 2.79 -2.46 5.34
N ILE A 50 2.72 -1.12 5.37
CA ILE A 50 3.89 -0.25 5.26
C ILE A 50 4.76 -0.39 6.50
N VAL A 51 4.16 -0.37 7.70
CA VAL A 51 4.88 -0.51 8.96
C VAL A 51 4.77 -1.93 9.52
N ASP A 52 5.81 -2.38 10.22
CA ASP A 52 5.82 -3.73 10.80
C ASP A 52 4.93 -3.86 12.04
N ARG A 53 4.80 -2.79 12.82
CA ARG A 53 4.09 -2.81 14.11
C ARG A 53 2.95 -1.82 14.17
N ARG A 54 1.78 -2.28 14.64
CA ARG A 54 0.54 -1.52 14.72
C ARG A 54 0.58 -0.32 15.66
N LYS A 55 1.26 -0.44 16.81
CA LYS A 55 1.06 0.47 17.95
C LYS A 55 2.16 1.51 18.12
N PHE A 56 3.30 1.29 17.53
CA PHE A 56 4.44 2.21 17.64
C PHE A 56 5.44 2.00 16.49
N ILE A 57 6.16 3.03 16.19
CA ILE A 57 7.28 3.01 15.27
C ILE A 57 8.50 3.63 15.96
N ASN A 58 9.68 3.06 15.73
CA ASN A 58 10.92 3.64 16.19
C ASN A 58 11.21 4.93 15.42
N TYR A 59 11.63 6.00 16.10
CA TYR A 59 11.90 7.29 15.45
C TYR A 59 12.98 7.22 14.37
N LYS A 60 13.98 6.36 14.52
CA LYS A 60 14.99 6.13 13.49
C LYS A 60 14.37 5.50 12.24
N THR A 61 13.54 4.48 12.43
CA THR A 61 12.80 3.83 11.35
C THR A 61 11.86 4.82 10.65
N LEU A 62 11.13 5.61 11.41
CA LEU A 62 10.25 6.65 10.89
C LEU A 62 11.01 7.67 10.05
N TYR A 63 12.14 8.15 10.55
CA TYR A 63 13.02 9.08 9.84
C TYR A 63 13.53 8.47 8.51
N GLN A 64 14.04 7.23 8.56
CA GLN A 64 14.55 6.53 7.38
C GLN A 64 13.46 6.27 6.34
N MET A 65 12.28 5.84 6.79
CA MET A 65 11.13 5.61 5.90
C MET A 65 10.70 6.91 5.20
N ARG A 66 10.65 8.02 5.94
CA ARG A 66 10.35 9.33 5.39
C ARG A 66 11.39 9.73 4.34
N GLU A 67 12.69 9.77 4.73
CA GLU A 67 13.81 10.19 3.89
C GLU A 67 13.90 9.36 2.60
N ILE A 68 13.86 8.02 2.73
CA ILE A 68 14.13 7.12 1.62
C ILE A 68 12.91 6.99 0.69
N PHE A 69 11.70 6.95 1.26
CA PHE A 69 10.52 6.61 0.48
C PHE A 69 9.61 7.83 0.23
N PHE A 70 9.12 8.50 1.26
CA PHE A 70 8.13 9.57 1.08
C PHE A 70 8.74 10.84 0.49
N ASP A 71 9.86 11.31 1.02
CA ASP A 71 10.53 12.51 0.51
C ASP A 71 11.02 12.27 -0.93
N THR A 72 11.50 11.06 -1.25
CA THR A 72 11.87 10.69 -2.62
C THR A 72 10.66 10.68 -3.56
N CYS A 73 9.52 10.16 -3.13
CA CYS A 73 8.27 10.23 -3.91
C CYS A 73 7.87 11.69 -4.17
N TRP A 74 7.95 12.53 -3.14
CA TRP A 74 7.65 13.96 -3.24
C TRP A 74 8.54 14.68 -4.23
N ASP A 75 9.86 14.57 -4.05
CA ASP A 75 10.87 15.28 -4.86
C ASP A 75 10.85 14.85 -6.34
N ARG A 76 10.38 13.64 -6.60
CA ARG A 76 10.29 13.08 -7.97
C ARG A 76 8.90 13.16 -8.57
N TYR A 77 7.97 13.89 -7.95
CA TYR A 77 6.59 14.05 -8.44
C TYR A 77 5.85 12.71 -8.64
N ILE A 78 6.15 11.71 -7.79
CA ILE A 78 5.50 10.41 -7.82
C ILE A 78 4.18 10.50 -7.03
N ASN A 79 3.07 10.18 -7.67
CA ASN A 79 1.77 10.04 -7.02
C ASN A 79 1.70 8.69 -6.31
N LEU A 80 1.64 8.72 -4.98
CA LEU A 80 1.59 7.54 -4.14
C LEU A 80 0.15 7.30 -3.66
N HIS A 81 -0.41 6.18 -4.04
CA HIS A 81 -1.70 5.67 -3.56
C HIS A 81 -1.45 4.57 -2.53
N VAL A 82 -1.94 4.75 -1.31
CA VAL A 82 -1.72 3.81 -0.21
C VAL A 82 -3.04 3.20 0.22
N ILE A 83 -3.14 1.88 0.16
CA ILE A 83 -4.25 1.12 0.72
C ILE A 83 -3.85 0.71 2.14
N ILE A 84 -4.74 0.91 3.12
CA ILE A 84 -4.47 0.54 4.52
C ILE A 84 -4.44 -0.97 4.67
N GLY A 85 -3.31 -1.50 5.14
CA GLY A 85 -3.10 -2.90 5.51
C GLY A 85 -3.40 -3.16 6.99
N ASN A 86 -3.33 -4.41 7.38
CA ASN A 86 -3.64 -4.80 8.76
C ASN A 86 -2.55 -4.40 9.77
N HIS A 87 -1.31 -4.22 9.36
CA HIS A 87 -0.23 -3.71 10.20
C HIS A 87 -0.25 -2.18 10.33
N ASP A 88 -0.90 -1.49 9.42
CA ASP A 88 -0.97 -0.02 9.44
C ASP A 88 -1.96 0.53 10.45
N THR A 89 -2.90 -0.28 10.96
CA THR A 89 -3.95 0.15 11.89
C THR A 89 -3.57 -0.08 13.34
N PHE A 90 -3.95 0.84 14.24
CA PHE A 90 -3.74 0.68 15.68
C PHE A 90 -4.67 -0.40 16.27
N PHE A 91 -5.95 -0.31 15.97
CA PHE A 91 -6.98 -1.25 16.43
C PHE A 91 -7.20 -2.37 15.42
N LYS A 92 -7.69 -3.53 15.91
CA LYS A 92 -8.01 -4.67 15.03
C LYS A 92 -9.43 -4.64 14.46
N ASN A 93 -10.24 -3.68 14.86
CA ASN A 93 -11.65 -3.60 14.51
C ASN A 93 -12.01 -2.40 13.64
N THR A 94 -11.09 -1.46 13.43
CA THR A 94 -11.30 -0.25 12.64
C THR A 94 -10.03 0.16 11.89
N ASN A 95 -10.19 0.83 10.75
CA ASN A 95 -9.11 1.47 9.98
C ASN A 95 -8.95 2.95 10.32
N GLU A 96 -9.76 3.50 11.22
CA GLU A 96 -9.83 4.93 11.51
C GLU A 96 -8.50 5.48 12.06
N VAL A 97 -7.87 4.74 13.00
CA VAL A 97 -6.58 5.14 13.57
C VAL A 97 -5.48 4.32 12.93
N ASN A 98 -4.69 4.94 12.07
CA ASN A 98 -3.65 4.25 11.30
C ASN A 98 -2.36 5.09 11.20
N SER A 99 -1.27 4.42 10.86
CA SER A 99 0.04 5.05 10.73
C SER A 99 0.13 6.02 9.56
N MET A 100 -0.62 5.79 8.49
CA MET A 100 -0.50 6.56 7.26
C MET A 100 -1.07 7.97 7.38
N ASP A 101 -2.12 8.17 8.14
CA ASP A 101 -2.63 9.51 8.42
C ASP A 101 -1.64 10.35 9.23
N CYS A 102 -0.97 9.73 10.21
CA CYS A 102 0.09 10.39 10.97
C CYS A 102 1.27 10.77 10.05
N LEU A 103 1.66 9.89 9.14
CA LEU A 103 2.78 10.11 8.22
C LEU A 103 2.45 11.14 7.14
N ARG A 104 1.22 11.14 6.62
CA ARG A 104 0.76 12.13 5.66
C ARG A 104 0.84 13.55 6.21
N MET A 105 0.49 13.76 7.46
CA MET A 105 0.62 15.05 8.14
C MET A 105 2.07 15.52 8.26
N MET A 106 3.03 14.60 8.27
CA MET A 106 4.47 14.91 8.34
C MET A 106 5.10 15.14 6.97
N SER A 107 4.49 14.63 5.91
CA SER A 107 4.96 14.78 4.51
C SER A 107 4.40 16.03 3.82
N SER A 108 3.73 16.90 4.55
CA SER A 108 3.07 18.06 3.98
C SER A 108 4.05 19.18 3.65
N GLY A 109 4.53 19.17 2.43
CA GLY A 109 4.50 20.40 1.65
C GLY A 109 3.01 20.72 1.44
N GLY A 110 2.58 21.95 1.77
CA GLY A 110 1.16 22.32 1.72
C GLY A 110 0.56 22.11 0.33
N GLU A 111 -0.75 22.01 0.24
CA GLU A 111 -1.47 22.08 -1.02
C GLU A 111 -0.97 23.30 -1.82
N GLY A 112 -0.13 23.07 -2.83
CA GLY A 112 0.42 24.13 -3.67
C GLY A 112 1.89 24.03 -4.06
N ASP A 113 2.70 23.22 -3.41
CA ASP A 113 4.16 23.17 -3.66
C ASP A 113 4.61 22.34 -4.87
N GLY A 114 3.69 21.76 -5.63
CA GLY A 114 4.00 21.08 -6.89
C GLY A 114 4.79 19.77 -6.78
N GLY A 115 4.87 19.17 -5.59
CA GLY A 115 5.49 17.84 -5.39
C GLY A 115 4.53 16.67 -5.66
N GLY A 116 4.99 15.45 -5.44
CA GLY A 116 4.18 14.23 -5.53
C GLY A 116 3.05 14.23 -4.49
N MET A 117 1.95 13.55 -4.79
CA MET A 117 0.78 13.50 -3.92
C MET A 117 0.66 12.15 -3.23
N VAL A 118 0.39 12.14 -1.92
CA VAL A 118 0.07 10.93 -1.16
C VAL A 118 -1.43 10.87 -0.91
N LYS A 119 -2.09 9.82 -1.41
CA LYS A 119 -3.50 9.50 -1.15
C LYS A 119 -3.61 8.23 -0.36
N VAL A 120 -4.32 8.30 0.77
CA VAL A 120 -4.58 7.16 1.65
C VAL A 120 -6.02 6.70 1.50
N TYR A 121 -6.23 5.40 1.39
CA TYR A 121 -7.54 4.78 1.22
C TYR A 121 -7.89 3.93 2.44
N HIS A 122 -8.89 4.38 3.20
CA HIS A 122 -9.39 3.73 4.41
C HIS A 122 -10.59 2.82 4.11
N ASP A 123 -11.34 3.16 3.06
CA ASP A 123 -12.57 2.51 2.66
C ASP A 123 -12.47 1.94 1.25
N PRO A 124 -13.31 0.94 0.92
CA PRO A 124 -13.43 0.43 -0.42
C PRO A 124 -13.69 1.56 -1.42
N THR A 125 -12.78 1.75 -2.36
CA THR A 125 -12.80 2.91 -3.27
C THR A 125 -12.49 2.50 -4.69
N GLU A 126 -13.28 2.98 -5.66
CA GLU A 126 -12.98 2.87 -7.09
C GLU A 126 -12.10 4.07 -7.49
N VAL A 127 -10.95 3.79 -8.08
CA VAL A 127 -10.01 4.78 -8.61
C VAL A 127 -9.87 4.57 -10.10
N VAL A 128 -9.86 5.66 -10.86
CA VAL A 128 -9.70 5.61 -12.31
C VAL A 128 -8.28 6.02 -12.70
N PHE A 129 -7.56 5.14 -13.37
CA PHE A 129 -6.25 5.40 -13.94
C PHE A 129 -6.33 5.29 -15.46
N ASP A 130 -6.17 6.40 -16.15
CA ASP A 130 -6.17 6.45 -17.61
C ASP A 130 -7.39 5.72 -18.23
N GLY A 131 -8.58 6.00 -17.67
CA GLY A 131 -9.84 5.39 -18.09
C GLY A 131 -10.08 3.96 -17.55
N THR A 132 -9.10 3.34 -16.93
CA THR A 132 -9.24 2.01 -16.32
C THR A 132 -9.68 2.14 -14.86
N LYS A 133 -10.78 1.49 -14.51
CA LYS A 133 -11.29 1.43 -13.16
C LYS A 133 -10.54 0.37 -12.37
N VAL A 134 -9.97 0.78 -11.23
CA VAL A 134 -9.28 -0.10 -10.29
C VAL A 134 -9.97 0.00 -8.94
N PHE A 135 -10.35 -1.12 -8.39
CA PHE A 135 -11.00 -1.18 -7.09
C PHE A 135 -9.96 -1.41 -5.99
N PHE A 136 -9.84 -0.47 -5.06
CA PHE A 136 -8.98 -0.55 -3.90
C PHE A 136 -9.79 -1.05 -2.71
N GLN A 137 -9.38 -2.20 -2.16
CA GLN A 137 -9.94 -2.79 -0.96
C GLN A 137 -8.93 -2.73 0.17
N PRO A 138 -9.09 -1.83 1.15
CA PRO A 138 -8.26 -1.83 2.36
C PRO A 138 -8.55 -3.04 3.24
N TRP A 139 -7.77 -3.20 4.30
CA TRP A 139 -7.97 -4.29 5.25
C TRP A 139 -9.43 -4.36 5.73
N ILE A 140 -10.02 -5.56 5.58
CA ILE A 140 -11.38 -5.81 6.02
C ILE A 140 -11.37 -6.11 7.52
N CYS A 141 -11.92 -5.19 8.29
CA CYS A 141 -12.09 -5.29 9.74
C CYS A 141 -13.58 -5.40 10.11
N PRO A 142 -13.92 -5.69 11.38
CA PRO A 142 -15.32 -5.79 11.80
C PRO A 142 -16.18 -4.58 11.45
N GLU A 143 -15.64 -3.38 11.54
CA GLU A 143 -16.36 -2.13 11.27
C GLU A 143 -16.76 -1.98 9.80
N ASN A 144 -15.83 -2.23 8.88
CA ASN A 144 -16.08 -2.02 7.45
C ASN A 144 -16.51 -3.28 6.69
N LYS A 145 -16.69 -4.41 7.39
CA LYS A 145 -16.91 -5.72 6.76
C LYS A 145 -18.09 -5.73 5.81
N GLN A 146 -19.26 -5.23 6.23
CA GLN A 146 -20.46 -5.26 5.39
C GLN A 146 -20.29 -4.35 4.18
N GLN A 147 -19.80 -3.13 4.38
CA GLN A 147 -19.50 -2.18 3.30
C GLN A 147 -18.52 -2.78 2.29
N SER A 148 -17.46 -3.45 2.76
CA SER A 148 -16.47 -4.10 1.90
C SER A 148 -17.07 -5.23 1.07
N LEU A 149 -17.88 -6.09 1.69
CA LEU A 149 -18.55 -7.19 0.98
C LEU A 149 -19.53 -6.68 -0.09
N ASP A 150 -20.30 -5.64 0.23
CA ASP A 150 -21.23 -5.02 -0.71
C ASP A 150 -20.50 -4.36 -1.88
N ALA A 151 -19.39 -3.69 -1.60
CA ALA A 151 -18.56 -3.06 -2.63
C ALA A 151 -17.89 -4.11 -3.54
N ILE A 152 -17.33 -5.17 -2.97
CA ILE A 152 -16.75 -6.30 -3.72
C ILE A 152 -17.82 -6.95 -4.61
N ALA A 153 -19.01 -7.21 -4.08
CA ALA A 153 -20.10 -7.82 -4.85
C ALA A 153 -20.51 -6.96 -6.06
N LYS A 154 -20.55 -5.64 -5.90
CA LYS A 154 -20.83 -4.70 -7.01
C LYS A 154 -19.73 -4.71 -8.07
N THR A 155 -18.45 -4.85 -7.66
CA THR A 155 -17.31 -4.82 -8.55
C THR A 155 -17.09 -6.16 -9.24
N CYS A 156 -17.27 -7.29 -8.54
CA CYS A 156 -17.08 -8.64 -9.08
C CYS A 156 -18.06 -9.04 -10.17
N LEU A 157 -19.16 -8.32 -10.33
CA LEU A 157 -20.06 -8.52 -11.48
C LEU A 157 -19.41 -8.14 -12.83
N LEU A 158 -18.25 -7.48 -12.82
CA LEU A 158 -17.58 -7.00 -14.03
C LEU A 158 -16.36 -7.82 -14.44
N TYR A 159 -15.67 -8.53 -13.53
CA TYR A 159 -14.49 -9.33 -13.87
C TYR A 159 -14.10 -10.30 -12.75
N THR A 160 -14.19 -11.60 -12.98
CA THR A 160 -13.59 -12.63 -12.13
C THR A 160 -12.33 -13.16 -12.84
N SER A 161 -11.16 -12.74 -12.39
CA SER A 161 -9.93 -13.45 -12.72
C SER A 161 -9.85 -14.69 -11.84
N PRO A 162 -9.92 -15.92 -12.39
CA PRO A 162 -9.80 -17.12 -11.56
C PRO A 162 -8.41 -17.19 -10.96
N SER A 163 -8.34 -17.24 -9.61
CA SER A 163 -7.09 -17.46 -8.89
C SER A 163 -6.46 -18.79 -9.33
N PRO A 164 -5.13 -18.86 -9.51
CA PRO A 164 -4.45 -20.12 -9.75
C PRO A 164 -4.75 -21.21 -8.70
N ARG A 165 -5.13 -20.81 -7.47
CA ARG A 165 -5.57 -21.73 -6.40
C ARG A 165 -6.93 -22.36 -6.66
N ASP A 166 -7.80 -21.73 -7.42
CA ASP A 166 -9.15 -22.26 -7.70
C ASP A 166 -9.08 -23.45 -8.65
N ARG A 167 -8.05 -23.54 -9.49
CA ARG A 167 -7.80 -24.70 -10.36
C ARG A 167 -7.36 -25.95 -9.59
N THR A 168 -6.79 -25.83 -8.40
CA THR A 168 -6.28 -26.97 -7.62
C THR A 168 -7.35 -27.61 -6.74
N ARG A 169 -8.44 -26.88 -6.42
CA ARG A 169 -9.57 -27.41 -5.62
C ARG A 169 -10.57 -28.28 -6.39
N SER A 170 -10.57 -28.20 -7.71
CA SER A 170 -11.52 -28.95 -8.55
C SER A 170 -11.06 -30.38 -8.91
N ARG A 171 -9.95 -30.87 -8.35
CA ARG A 171 -9.41 -32.19 -8.60
C ARG A 171 -9.24 -33.02 -7.32
N MET A 172 -10.28 -33.10 -6.50
CA MET A 172 -10.39 -34.22 -5.57
C MET A 172 -11.21 -35.33 -6.28
N PRO A 173 -10.64 -36.53 -6.52
CA PRO A 173 -11.44 -37.65 -6.97
C PRO A 173 -12.41 -38.01 -5.84
N SER A 174 -13.69 -38.11 -6.16
CA SER A 174 -14.64 -38.77 -5.29
C SER A 174 -14.17 -40.21 -5.10
N SER A 175 -13.69 -40.52 -3.91
CA SER A 175 -13.47 -41.90 -3.52
C SER A 175 -14.80 -42.60 -3.41
N ALA A 176 -14.97 -43.64 -4.22
CA ALA A 176 -16.02 -44.61 -4.11
C ALA A 176 -15.97 -45.33 -2.74
#